data_5738e404d92c6ed1768aebee23da1e0f
#
_entry.id   5738e404d92c6ed1768aebee23da1e0f
#
_cell.length_a   1.000
_cell.length_b   1.000
_cell.length_c   1.000
_cell.angle_alpha   90.00
_cell.angle_beta   90.00
_cell.angle_gamma   90.00
#
_symmetry.space_group_name_H-M   'P 1'
#
loop_
_entity.id
_entity.type
_entity.pdbx_description
1 polymer ?
#
loop_
_entity_poly.entity_id
_entity_poly.type
_entity_poly.pdbx_seq_one_letter_code
_entity_poly.pdbx_strand_id
1 'polypeptide(L)'
;MEVGYPTIGRTKVTFPVVLPADAVITSARVHADFRRDLWGNQQKQDVNDVHVDEAGFSSITLPDGASTTSFVAILSFQMWKKIYTDSNERTFNVDVRDIYLTIDYVSGIIPDPDASKAYTNNVRLPRLLDKNLREIKRLRPSSLSLSLTIDDISTASMTLVDGTWMDATQFVELYHIGGSVGIFRLRSDTQTYRNYATQEVNLDHAISTLMDGLLPEQLKIGSASVDAVDVLAQLLTYQPETRWQMGTCELSQHLTYDFDAGTNIWTAINNVKNLSPAEMMWQYDFSTHPWTLNLVNMPNTVSCEARFNGALTSATVSTDRDDLVTRMYAYGKNGITVGTVNDGKDYIDADTIEEWGIVCGKYSDNSITDKETLLENAKKELAKKKTPPISIDVSLVELSAITGLPYDHFRLGSICRVAMPKFGRCYDERILTLNADNVLLEPQKVQVTMSTEGKSVSGIIEALGGKSGLISAGTE
;
A
#
# COMPACT_ATOMS: atom_id res chain seq x y z
N MET A 1 -33.62 53.27 -15.69
CA MET A 1 -32.24 52.71 -15.84
C MET A 1 -31.71 52.50 -14.44
N GLU A 2 -31.74 51.25 -13.97
CA GLU A 2 -31.27 50.94 -12.61
C GLU A 2 -29.72 50.83 -12.66
N VAL A 3 -29.04 51.72 -11.96
CA VAL A 3 -27.56 51.71 -11.84
C VAL A 3 -27.26 50.88 -10.59
N GLY A 4 -26.80 49.66 -10.79
CA GLY A 4 -26.27 48.84 -9.70
C GLY A 4 -24.78 49.16 -9.46
N TYR A 5 -24.40 49.34 -8.21
CA TYR A 5 -22.99 49.45 -7.83
C TYR A 5 -22.47 48.09 -7.34
N PRO A 6 -21.30 47.68 -7.82
CA PRO A 6 -20.67 46.46 -7.31
C PRO A 6 -20.21 46.68 -5.87
N THR A 7 -20.54 45.73 -5.00
CA THR A 7 -20.00 45.68 -3.64
C THR A 7 -18.97 44.55 -3.58
N ILE A 8 -17.75 44.88 -3.18
CA ILE A 8 -16.67 43.93 -3.04
C ILE A 8 -16.60 43.47 -1.57
N GLY A 9 -16.86 42.20 -1.34
CA GLY A 9 -16.59 41.58 -0.06
C GLY A 9 -15.21 40.92 -0.07
N ARG A 10 -14.50 40.96 1.06
CA ARG A 10 -13.20 40.28 1.24
C ARG A 10 -13.26 39.42 2.48
N THR A 11 -12.71 38.22 2.38
CA THR A 11 -12.53 37.35 3.53
C THR A 11 -11.12 36.75 3.52
N LYS A 12 -10.54 36.66 4.71
CA LYS A 12 -9.22 36.04 4.90
C LYS A 12 -9.45 34.60 5.33
N VAL A 13 -8.88 33.66 4.60
CA VAL A 13 -8.87 32.23 4.95
C VAL A 13 -7.45 31.81 5.24
N THR A 14 -7.28 31.11 6.34
CA THR A 14 -5.98 30.59 6.78
C THR A 14 -6.04 29.06 6.83
N PHE A 15 -5.15 28.43 6.10
CA PHE A 15 -5.00 26.97 6.09
C PHE A 15 -3.75 26.60 6.89
N PRO A 16 -3.86 25.88 8.00
CA PRO A 16 -2.68 25.30 8.63
C PRO A 16 -2.10 24.25 7.68
N VAL A 17 -0.82 24.39 7.36
CA VAL A 17 -0.14 23.48 6.43
C VAL A 17 1.01 22.81 7.18
N VAL A 18 0.94 21.50 7.29
CA VAL A 18 2.04 20.70 7.81
C VAL A 18 2.70 20.03 6.61
N LEU A 19 3.89 20.52 6.28
CA LEU A 19 4.71 19.97 5.21
C LEU A 19 5.96 19.33 5.81
N PRO A 20 6.56 18.33 5.14
CA PRO A 20 7.90 17.85 5.46
C PRO A 20 8.89 19.00 5.55
N ALA A 21 9.90 18.90 6.43
CA ALA A 21 10.84 19.99 6.70
C ALA A 21 11.65 20.45 5.47
N ASP A 22 11.72 19.62 4.45
CA ASP A 22 12.45 19.79 3.20
C ASP A 22 11.53 19.97 1.98
N ALA A 23 10.23 20.19 2.21
CA ALA A 23 9.27 20.37 1.14
C ALA A 23 9.51 21.67 0.37
N VAL A 24 9.69 21.56 -0.93
CA VAL A 24 9.71 22.68 -1.87
C VAL A 24 8.36 22.76 -2.57
N ILE A 25 7.61 23.82 -2.28
CA ILE A 25 6.30 24.03 -2.87
C ILE A 25 6.46 24.46 -4.34
N THR A 26 5.84 23.71 -5.23
CA THR A 26 5.85 23.99 -6.68
C THR A 26 4.61 24.74 -7.12
N SER A 27 3.47 24.51 -6.49
CA SER A 27 2.26 25.29 -6.70
C SER A 27 1.35 25.27 -5.48
N ALA A 28 0.50 26.30 -5.35
CA ALA A 28 -0.57 26.33 -4.36
C ALA A 28 -1.82 26.96 -4.96
N ARG A 29 -2.94 26.28 -4.87
CA ARG A 29 -4.22 26.76 -5.43
C ARG A 29 -5.32 26.65 -4.38
N VAL A 30 -6.05 27.73 -4.20
CA VAL A 30 -7.25 27.75 -3.36
C VAL A 30 -8.45 27.48 -4.25
N HIS A 31 -9.24 26.51 -3.85
CA HIS A 31 -10.56 26.25 -4.43
C HIS A 31 -11.62 26.61 -3.41
N ALA A 32 -12.68 27.32 -3.85
CA ALA A 32 -13.77 27.69 -2.99
C ALA A 32 -15.09 27.56 -3.76
N ASP A 33 -16.07 26.87 -3.17
CA ASP A 33 -17.42 26.81 -3.70
C ASP A 33 -18.33 27.71 -2.87
N PHE A 34 -19.17 28.50 -3.55
CA PHE A 34 -20.01 29.50 -2.92
C PHE A 34 -21.47 29.11 -3.08
N ARG A 35 -22.18 29.03 -1.97
CA ARG A 35 -23.64 28.98 -1.97
C ARG A 35 -24.21 30.22 -1.34
N ARG A 36 -25.24 30.70 -1.95
CA ARG A 36 -25.97 31.88 -1.54
C ARG A 36 -27.26 31.45 -0.82
N ASP A 37 -27.42 31.87 0.44
CA ASP A 37 -28.71 31.89 1.11
C ASP A 37 -29.23 33.31 1.13
N LEU A 38 -30.39 33.52 0.47
CA LEU A 38 -31.15 34.74 0.55
C LEU A 38 -32.24 34.59 1.64
N TRP A 39 -32.12 35.36 2.69
CA TRP A 39 -33.25 35.61 3.58
C TRP A 39 -34.12 36.73 3.01
N GLY A 40 -35.35 36.40 2.63
CA GLY A 40 -36.43 37.33 2.32
C GLY A 40 -36.55 37.71 0.84
N ASN A 41 -37.55 37.14 0.18
CA ASN A 41 -38.12 37.45 -1.13
C ASN A 41 -37.25 37.35 -2.39
N GLN A 42 -37.32 36.18 -2.98
CA GLN A 42 -37.46 35.87 -4.41
C GLN A 42 -36.75 36.75 -5.46
N GLN A 43 -35.47 36.91 -5.40
CA GLN A 43 -34.71 37.15 -6.63
C GLN A 43 -33.34 36.51 -6.55
N LYS A 44 -33.10 35.58 -7.44
CA LYS A 44 -31.75 35.04 -7.72
C LYS A 44 -30.87 36.15 -8.27
N GLN A 45 -29.83 36.50 -7.57
CA GLN A 45 -28.75 37.27 -8.14
C GLN A 45 -27.50 36.39 -8.16
N ASP A 46 -26.88 36.29 -9.30
CA ASP A 46 -25.64 35.51 -9.48
C ASP A 46 -24.48 36.23 -8.82
N VAL A 47 -23.72 35.50 -8.01
CA VAL A 47 -22.39 35.94 -7.58
C VAL A 47 -21.48 35.68 -8.77
N ASN A 48 -21.12 36.70 -9.48
CA ASN A 48 -20.18 36.60 -10.56
C ASN A 48 -18.79 36.86 -10.00
N ASP A 49 -17.88 35.97 -10.27
CA ASP A 49 -16.45 36.00 -10.06
C ASP A 49 -15.95 36.07 -8.60
N VAL A 50 -15.35 34.97 -8.19
CA VAL A 50 -14.49 34.90 -7.01
C VAL A 50 -13.05 34.96 -7.48
N HIS A 51 -12.32 35.93 -6.94
CA HIS A 51 -10.90 36.09 -7.22
C HIS A 51 -10.09 35.84 -5.96
N VAL A 52 -8.94 35.19 -6.11
CA VAL A 52 -7.91 35.17 -5.09
C VAL A 52 -7.06 36.42 -5.30
N ASP A 53 -7.25 37.43 -4.45
CA ASP A 53 -6.53 38.70 -4.57
C ASP A 53 -5.08 38.55 -4.15
N GLU A 54 -4.84 37.86 -3.04
CA GLU A 54 -3.52 37.61 -2.49
C GLU A 54 -3.49 36.21 -1.90
N ALA A 55 -2.43 35.48 -2.17
CA ALA A 55 -2.20 34.19 -1.55
C ALA A 55 -0.72 33.98 -1.31
N GLY A 56 -0.37 33.47 -0.15
CA GLY A 56 1.03 33.22 0.19
C GLY A 56 1.21 32.45 1.48
N PHE A 57 2.42 31.91 1.61
CA PHE A 57 2.83 31.23 2.83
C PHE A 57 3.33 32.22 3.86
N SER A 58 2.92 32.04 5.10
CA SER A 58 3.47 32.74 6.25
C SER A 58 3.87 31.72 7.32
N SER A 59 4.99 31.94 7.98
CA SER A 59 5.35 31.16 9.17
C SER A 59 4.58 31.71 10.38
N ILE A 60 3.93 30.81 11.11
CA ILE A 60 3.27 31.16 12.37
C ILE A 60 4.01 30.42 13.46
N THR A 61 4.40 31.15 14.52
CA THR A 61 4.93 30.51 15.73
C THR A 61 3.77 30.14 16.64
N LEU A 62 3.68 28.88 16.98
CA LEU A 62 2.69 28.36 17.92
C LEU A 62 3.04 28.76 19.35
N PRO A 63 2.05 28.73 20.28
CA PRO A 63 2.29 29.08 21.70
C PRO A 63 3.35 28.22 22.41
N ASP A 64 3.62 27.03 21.91
CA ASP A 64 4.66 26.10 22.40
C ASP A 64 6.06 26.37 21.80
N GLY A 65 6.19 27.40 20.97
CA GLY A 65 7.44 27.79 20.32
C GLY A 65 7.75 27.03 19.01
N ALA A 66 6.92 26.08 18.59
CA ALA A 66 7.06 25.44 17.31
C ALA A 66 6.65 26.39 16.17
N SER A 67 7.41 26.43 15.09
CA SER A 67 6.99 27.15 13.89
C SER A 67 6.18 26.23 12.99
N THR A 68 4.99 26.67 12.61
CA THR A 68 4.19 26.01 11.59
C THR A 68 4.01 26.92 10.39
N THR A 69 3.96 26.34 9.22
CA THR A 69 3.69 27.07 7.99
C THR A 69 2.19 27.12 7.77
N SER A 70 1.64 28.30 7.54
CA SER A 70 0.26 28.45 7.12
C SER A 70 0.18 29.09 5.75
N PHE A 71 -0.82 28.69 4.98
CA PHE A 71 -1.16 29.36 3.73
C PHE A 71 -2.33 30.31 3.99
N VAL A 72 -2.16 31.56 3.64
CA VAL A 72 -3.16 32.61 3.81
C VAL A 72 -3.64 33.03 2.43
N ALA A 73 -4.94 33.00 2.22
CA ALA A 73 -5.56 33.49 1.01
C ALA A 73 -6.60 34.57 1.36
N ILE A 74 -6.59 35.65 0.59
CA ILE A 74 -7.63 36.66 0.62
C ILE A 74 -8.53 36.42 -0.58
N LEU A 75 -9.75 35.99 -0.28
CA LEU A 75 -10.79 35.79 -1.27
C LEU A 75 -11.61 37.05 -1.38
N SER A 76 -11.74 37.61 -2.58
CA SER A 76 -12.66 38.69 -2.90
C SER A 76 -13.80 38.16 -3.74
N PHE A 77 -14.97 38.65 -3.47
CA PHE A 77 -16.16 38.38 -4.25
C PHE A 77 -16.89 39.66 -4.59
N GLN A 78 -17.38 39.75 -5.81
CA GLN A 78 -18.11 40.89 -6.30
C GLN A 78 -19.61 40.56 -6.32
N MET A 79 -20.39 41.36 -5.60
CA MET A 79 -21.85 41.29 -5.62
C MET A 79 -22.43 42.52 -6.27
N TRP A 80 -23.41 42.35 -7.12
CA TRP A 80 -24.18 43.45 -7.65
C TRP A 80 -25.32 43.80 -6.69
N LYS A 81 -25.30 45.02 -6.12
CA LYS A 81 -26.37 45.49 -5.25
C LYS A 81 -27.47 46.13 -6.11
N LYS A 82 -28.67 45.56 -6.06
CA LYS A 82 -29.85 46.23 -6.58
C LYS A 82 -30.27 47.33 -5.58
N ILE A 83 -30.23 48.56 -5.97
CA ILE A 83 -30.67 49.69 -5.11
C ILE A 83 -32.19 49.61 -5.02
N TYR A 84 -32.69 49.36 -3.82
CA TYR A 84 -34.10 49.60 -3.50
C TYR A 84 -34.21 50.96 -2.88
N THR A 85 -35.24 51.71 -3.22
CA THR A 85 -35.54 53.09 -2.79
C THR A 85 -36.07 53.15 -1.34
N ASP A 86 -36.03 52.06 -0.58
CA ASP A 86 -36.41 52.04 0.82
C ASP A 86 -35.17 52.10 1.72
N SER A 87 -35.23 52.80 2.83
CA SER A 87 -34.16 53.13 3.75
C SER A 87 -33.73 52.01 4.66
N ASN A 88 -34.01 50.75 4.35
CA ASN A 88 -33.68 49.64 5.20
C ASN A 88 -32.29 49.05 4.84
N GLU A 89 -31.36 49.05 5.79
CA GLU A 89 -30.12 48.31 5.69
C GLU A 89 -30.41 46.82 5.62
N ARG A 90 -29.93 46.17 4.59
CA ARG A 90 -30.07 44.69 4.44
C ARG A 90 -28.70 44.06 4.50
N THR A 91 -28.54 43.17 5.45
CA THR A 91 -27.35 42.33 5.59
C THR A 91 -27.47 41.11 4.68
N PHE A 92 -26.45 40.87 3.87
CA PHE A 92 -26.39 39.67 3.04
C PHE A 92 -25.32 38.75 3.64
N ASN A 93 -25.67 37.51 3.88
CA ASN A 93 -24.74 36.48 4.26
C ASN A 93 -24.34 35.68 3.02
N VAL A 94 -23.05 35.54 2.79
CA VAL A 94 -22.50 34.64 1.78
C VAL A 94 -21.98 33.42 2.53
N ASP A 95 -22.59 32.27 2.28
CA ASP A 95 -22.11 31.01 2.84
C ASP A 95 -21.06 30.44 1.90
N VAL A 96 -19.83 30.36 2.38
CA VAL A 96 -18.71 29.78 1.65
C VAL A 96 -18.55 28.36 2.13
N ARG A 97 -18.73 27.40 1.23
CA ARG A 97 -18.57 25.97 1.52
C ARG A 97 -17.46 25.39 0.68
N ASP A 98 -16.89 24.30 1.18
CA ASP A 98 -15.88 23.52 0.45
C ASP A 98 -14.66 24.35 0.02
N ILE A 99 -14.14 25.19 0.95
CA ILE A 99 -12.85 25.85 0.72
C ILE A 99 -11.75 24.82 1.00
N TYR A 100 -10.97 24.49 -0.01
CA TYR A 100 -9.80 23.67 0.16
C TYR A 100 -8.58 24.24 -0.56
N LEU A 101 -7.41 23.96 0.00
CA LEU A 101 -6.13 24.31 -0.53
C LEU A 101 -5.48 23.08 -1.15
N THR A 102 -5.15 23.16 -2.43
CA THR A 102 -4.27 22.17 -3.07
C THR A 102 -2.87 22.73 -3.11
N ILE A 103 -1.93 22.02 -2.52
CA ILE A 103 -0.50 22.36 -2.54
C ILE A 103 0.21 21.26 -3.28
N ASP A 104 0.87 21.62 -4.38
CA ASP A 104 1.83 20.76 -5.05
C ASP A 104 3.20 21.08 -4.46
N TYR A 105 3.86 20.11 -3.88
CA TYR A 105 5.19 20.29 -3.30
C TYR A 105 6.08 19.10 -3.66
N VAL A 106 7.37 19.37 -3.76
CA VAL A 106 8.41 18.36 -3.80
C VAL A 106 8.98 18.32 -2.38
N SER A 107 8.70 17.27 -1.63
CA SER A 107 9.49 16.99 -0.43
C SER A 107 10.72 16.23 -0.87
N GLY A 108 11.84 16.40 -0.16
CA GLY A 108 12.98 15.52 -0.27
C GLY A 108 12.62 14.11 0.18
N ILE A 109 11.68 13.51 -0.55
CA ILE A 109 11.65 12.07 -0.64
C ILE A 109 13.07 11.75 -0.99
N ILE A 110 13.77 11.05 -0.08
CA ILE A 110 15.12 10.54 -0.38
C ILE A 110 14.95 9.86 -1.72
N PRO A 111 15.45 10.42 -2.82
CA PRO A 111 15.28 9.80 -4.12
C PRO A 111 15.87 8.43 -3.94
N ASP A 112 15.10 7.39 -4.22
CA ASP A 112 15.70 6.08 -4.41
C ASP A 112 16.92 6.31 -5.31
N PRO A 113 18.14 5.97 -4.87
CA PRO A 113 19.34 6.20 -5.66
C PRO A 113 19.26 5.56 -7.05
N ASP A 114 18.36 4.60 -7.23
CA ASP A 114 18.04 4.01 -8.54
C ASP A 114 16.95 4.78 -9.32
N ALA A 115 16.18 5.66 -8.69
CA ALA A 115 15.15 6.46 -9.37
C ALA A 115 15.73 7.38 -10.46
N SER A 116 16.96 7.85 -10.29
CA SER A 116 17.63 8.72 -11.28
C SER A 116 18.04 7.99 -12.56
N LYS A 117 17.98 6.66 -12.61
CA LYS A 117 18.49 5.87 -13.75
C LYS A 117 17.43 5.45 -14.77
N ALA A 118 16.14 5.61 -14.52
CA ALA A 118 15.18 4.72 -15.17
C ALA A 118 13.95 5.32 -15.80
N TYR A 119 13.68 6.58 -15.70
CA TYR A 119 12.44 7.13 -16.28
C TYR A 119 12.56 7.37 -17.79
N THR A 120 12.77 6.31 -18.52
CA THR A 120 12.62 6.33 -19.97
C THR A 120 11.38 5.49 -20.31
N ASN A 121 10.47 6.05 -21.13
CA ASN A 121 9.34 5.31 -21.73
C ASN A 121 9.78 4.13 -22.63
N ASN A 122 11.05 3.74 -22.55
CA ASN A 122 11.59 2.64 -23.33
C ASN A 122 11.21 1.32 -22.67
N VAL A 123 10.16 0.70 -23.19
CA VAL A 123 9.86 -0.70 -22.90
C VAL A 123 11.08 -1.53 -23.28
N ARG A 124 11.72 -2.13 -22.30
CA ARG A 124 12.83 -3.05 -22.57
C ARG A 124 12.26 -4.41 -22.90
N LEU A 125 12.77 -5.00 -23.99
CA LEU A 125 12.39 -6.36 -24.36
C LEU A 125 12.91 -7.37 -23.34
N PRO A 126 12.11 -8.40 -22.98
CA PRO A 126 12.53 -9.49 -22.11
C PRO A 126 13.82 -10.13 -22.60
N ARG A 127 14.70 -10.47 -21.66
CA ARG A 127 16.00 -11.06 -21.93
C ARG A 127 15.98 -12.56 -21.61
N LEU A 128 16.04 -13.41 -22.62
CA LEU A 128 16.13 -14.84 -22.43
C LEU A 128 17.53 -15.25 -22.01
N LEU A 129 17.62 -16.03 -20.95
CA LEU A 129 18.84 -16.50 -20.34
C LEU A 129 18.91 -18.03 -20.36
N ASP A 130 20.10 -18.59 -20.55
CA ASP A 130 20.33 -20.02 -20.37
C ASP A 130 20.34 -20.41 -18.87
N LYS A 131 20.49 -21.71 -18.59
CA LYS A 131 20.59 -22.21 -17.20
C LYS A 131 21.77 -21.64 -16.39
N ASN A 132 22.78 -21.07 -17.06
CA ASN A 132 23.96 -20.43 -16.47
C ASN A 132 23.80 -18.90 -16.45
N LEU A 133 22.59 -18.39 -16.69
CA LEU A 133 22.22 -16.95 -16.70
C LEU A 133 22.91 -16.13 -17.79
N ARG A 134 23.41 -16.76 -18.86
CA ARG A 134 23.97 -16.07 -20.00
C ARG A 134 22.85 -15.69 -20.99
N GLU A 135 22.89 -14.47 -21.49
CA GLU A 135 21.91 -14.00 -22.47
C GLU A 135 21.98 -14.82 -23.75
N ILE A 136 20.85 -15.41 -24.16
CA ILE A 136 20.68 -16.11 -25.41
C ILE A 136 20.21 -15.12 -26.48
N LYS A 137 19.13 -14.38 -26.17
CA LYS A 137 18.52 -13.39 -27.08
C LYS A 137 17.52 -12.50 -26.34
N ARG A 138 17.07 -11.46 -27.04
CA ARG A 138 15.90 -10.67 -26.63
C ARG A 138 14.65 -11.27 -27.23
N LEU A 139 13.63 -11.46 -26.38
CA LEU A 139 12.33 -11.96 -26.81
C LEU A 139 11.48 -10.80 -27.33
N ARG A 140 10.60 -11.10 -28.28
CA ARG A 140 9.60 -10.16 -28.79
C ARG A 140 8.21 -10.80 -28.64
N PRO A 141 7.68 -10.84 -27.42
CA PRO A 141 6.35 -11.39 -27.21
C PRO A 141 5.28 -10.48 -27.82
N SER A 142 4.17 -11.07 -28.24
CA SER A 142 2.99 -10.33 -28.69
C SER A 142 2.17 -9.76 -27.53
N SER A 143 2.29 -10.36 -26.34
CA SER A 143 1.71 -9.87 -25.09
C SER A 143 2.64 -10.17 -23.92
N LEU A 144 2.61 -9.33 -22.89
CA LEU A 144 3.32 -9.53 -21.63
C LEU A 144 2.52 -8.89 -20.52
N SER A 145 2.16 -9.67 -19.51
CA SER A 145 1.55 -9.19 -18.26
C SER A 145 2.41 -9.53 -17.06
N LEU A 146 2.30 -8.71 -16.02
CA LEU A 146 3.00 -8.87 -14.75
C LEU A 146 1.99 -8.85 -13.60
N SER A 147 2.21 -9.71 -12.62
CA SER A 147 1.52 -9.68 -11.33
C SER A 147 2.57 -9.79 -10.24
N LEU A 148 2.90 -8.64 -9.66
CA LEU A 148 3.91 -8.52 -8.61
C LEU A 148 3.22 -8.49 -7.25
N THR A 149 3.80 -9.16 -6.25
CA THR A 149 3.25 -9.25 -4.90
C THR A 149 4.36 -9.27 -3.85
N ILE A 150 4.06 -8.78 -2.62
CA ILE A 150 5.04 -8.72 -1.53
C ILE A 150 5.25 -10.09 -0.88
N ASP A 151 4.15 -10.81 -0.63
CA ASP A 151 4.15 -11.93 0.30
C ASP A 151 4.06 -13.29 -0.37
N ASP A 152 3.95 -13.29 -1.69
CA ASP A 152 3.86 -14.50 -2.50
C ASP A 152 4.84 -14.44 -3.67
N ILE A 153 4.85 -15.47 -4.48
CA ILE A 153 5.68 -15.53 -5.68
C ILE A 153 5.05 -14.68 -6.77
N SER A 154 5.74 -13.61 -7.15
CA SER A 154 5.33 -12.79 -8.29
C SER A 154 5.31 -13.61 -9.57
N THR A 155 4.33 -13.35 -10.44
CA THR A 155 4.11 -14.11 -11.66
C THR A 155 4.09 -13.19 -12.89
N ALA A 156 4.28 -13.79 -14.06
CA ALA A 156 4.10 -13.12 -15.33
C ALA A 156 3.52 -14.09 -16.36
N SER A 157 2.90 -13.55 -17.39
CA SER A 157 2.55 -14.35 -18.56
C SER A 157 2.94 -13.62 -19.85
N MET A 158 3.36 -14.36 -20.87
CA MET A 158 3.66 -13.79 -22.17
C MET A 158 3.31 -14.76 -23.30
N THR A 159 3.01 -14.21 -24.46
CA THR A 159 2.77 -14.98 -25.68
C THR A 159 3.92 -14.78 -26.66
N LEU A 160 4.61 -15.85 -26.96
CA LEU A 160 5.68 -15.91 -27.97
C LEU A 160 5.11 -16.37 -29.30
N VAL A 161 5.63 -15.83 -30.39
CA VAL A 161 5.19 -16.15 -31.76
C VAL A 161 6.41 -16.51 -32.61
N ASP A 162 6.17 -17.41 -33.55
CA ASP A 162 7.06 -17.84 -34.64
C ASP A 162 8.58 -17.81 -34.36
N GLY A 163 9.12 -18.94 -33.85
CA GLY A 163 10.55 -19.16 -33.71
C GLY A 163 11.24 -18.55 -32.50
N THR A 164 10.47 -17.97 -31.59
CA THR A 164 10.97 -17.41 -30.32
C THR A 164 10.45 -18.21 -29.12
N TRP A 165 10.91 -19.44 -28.97
CA TRP A 165 10.44 -20.34 -27.92
C TRP A 165 11.28 -20.23 -26.65
N MET A 166 10.69 -20.56 -25.51
CA MET A 166 11.32 -20.69 -24.22
C MET A 166 11.24 -22.15 -23.74
N ASP A 167 12.36 -22.69 -23.28
CA ASP A 167 12.47 -24.04 -22.70
C ASP A 167 12.44 -23.98 -21.18
N ALA A 168 12.04 -25.09 -20.55
CA ALA A 168 11.90 -25.21 -19.09
C ALA A 168 13.19 -24.97 -18.30
N THR A 169 14.37 -25.14 -18.91
CA THR A 169 15.67 -24.90 -18.28
C THR A 169 16.15 -23.47 -18.36
N GLN A 170 15.40 -22.60 -19.05
CA GLN A 170 15.78 -21.22 -19.30
C GLN A 170 15.10 -20.28 -18.31
N PHE A 171 15.72 -19.11 -18.17
CA PHE A 171 15.19 -18.00 -17.40
C PHE A 171 14.91 -16.81 -18.31
N VAL A 172 14.08 -15.91 -17.83
CA VAL A 172 13.82 -14.65 -18.52
C VAL A 172 13.88 -13.51 -17.53
N GLU A 173 14.63 -12.47 -17.86
CA GLU A 173 14.63 -11.21 -17.12
C GLU A 173 13.57 -10.31 -17.72
N LEU A 174 12.67 -9.84 -16.88
CA LEU A 174 11.55 -8.98 -17.25
C LEU A 174 11.78 -7.55 -16.78
N TYR A 175 11.17 -6.63 -17.49
CA TYR A 175 11.30 -5.20 -17.25
C TYR A 175 9.93 -4.53 -17.22
N HIS A 176 9.80 -3.54 -16.36
CA HIS A 176 8.68 -2.63 -16.29
C HIS A 176 9.20 -1.19 -16.20
N ILE A 177 8.33 -0.20 -16.05
CA ILE A 177 8.73 1.17 -15.77
C ILE A 177 9.63 1.18 -14.53
N GLY A 178 10.78 1.82 -14.64
CA GLY A 178 11.75 1.85 -13.55
C GLY A 178 12.86 0.80 -13.62
N GLY A 179 12.79 -0.19 -14.52
CA GLY A 179 13.90 -1.13 -14.72
C GLY A 179 13.54 -2.61 -14.68
N SER A 180 14.50 -3.43 -14.25
CA SER A 180 14.29 -4.87 -14.09
C SER A 180 13.35 -5.15 -12.92
N VAL A 181 12.32 -5.97 -13.18
CA VAL A 181 11.42 -6.48 -12.14
C VAL A 181 11.86 -7.85 -11.63
N GLY A 182 12.96 -8.38 -12.16
CA GLY A 182 13.57 -9.61 -11.71
C GLY A 182 13.72 -10.66 -12.81
N ILE A 183 14.21 -11.81 -12.38
CA ILE A 183 14.38 -13.00 -13.20
C ILE A 183 13.23 -13.95 -12.90
N PHE A 184 12.68 -14.55 -13.95
CA PHE A 184 11.56 -15.48 -13.89
C PHE A 184 11.92 -16.80 -14.56
N ARG A 185 11.28 -17.88 -14.12
CA ARG A 185 11.40 -19.21 -14.73
C ARG A 185 10.07 -19.69 -15.30
N LEU A 186 10.11 -20.60 -16.24
CA LEU A 186 8.92 -21.21 -16.81
C LEU A 186 8.21 -22.07 -15.76
N ARG A 187 6.94 -21.79 -15.52
CA ARG A 187 6.06 -22.60 -14.69
C ARG A 187 5.25 -23.58 -15.53
N SER A 188 4.62 -23.07 -16.58
CA SER A 188 3.85 -23.86 -17.55
C SER A 188 3.80 -23.17 -18.90
N ASP A 189 3.61 -23.93 -19.95
CA ASP A 189 3.40 -23.41 -21.28
C ASP A 189 2.28 -24.14 -22.01
N THR A 190 1.72 -23.45 -23.01
CA THR A 190 0.75 -24.00 -23.95
C THR A 190 1.19 -23.65 -25.37
N GLN A 191 1.41 -24.66 -26.18
CA GLN A 191 1.81 -24.48 -27.58
C GLN A 191 0.61 -24.70 -28.50
N THR A 192 0.35 -23.72 -29.35
CA THR A 192 -0.74 -23.80 -30.34
C THR A 192 -0.18 -23.64 -31.72
N TYR A 193 -0.56 -24.57 -32.62
CA TYR A 193 -0.21 -24.54 -34.05
C TYR A 193 -1.46 -24.43 -34.92
N ARG A 194 -1.56 -23.31 -35.63
CA ARG A 194 -2.62 -23.04 -36.61
C ARG A 194 -1.99 -22.48 -37.89
N ASN A 195 -2.40 -21.31 -38.36
CA ASN A 195 -1.74 -20.59 -39.46
C ASN A 195 -0.36 -20.08 -39.08
N TYR A 196 -0.12 -19.90 -37.79
CA TYR A 196 1.15 -19.57 -37.17
C TYR A 196 1.26 -20.31 -35.84
N ALA A 197 2.47 -20.43 -35.33
CA ALA A 197 2.70 -21.11 -34.07
C ALA A 197 2.82 -20.08 -32.92
N THR A 198 2.22 -20.40 -31.78
CA THR A 198 2.34 -19.59 -30.55
C THR A 198 2.72 -20.47 -29.36
N GLN A 199 3.45 -19.88 -28.43
CA GLN A 199 3.69 -20.44 -27.09
C GLN A 199 3.23 -19.42 -26.06
N GLU A 200 2.20 -19.77 -25.31
CA GLU A 200 1.79 -19.03 -24.11
C GLU A 200 2.57 -19.57 -22.93
N VAL A 201 3.34 -18.73 -22.26
CA VAL A 201 4.17 -19.11 -21.13
C VAL A 201 3.70 -18.41 -19.88
N ASN A 202 3.53 -19.19 -18.80
CA ASN A 202 3.32 -18.69 -17.46
C ASN A 202 4.64 -18.80 -16.69
N LEU A 203 5.00 -17.76 -16.03
CA LEU A 203 6.31 -17.55 -15.41
C LEU A 203 6.14 -17.27 -13.92
N ASP A 204 6.99 -17.89 -13.11
CA ASP A 204 7.14 -17.59 -11.69
C ASP A 204 8.46 -16.85 -11.48
N HIS A 205 8.47 -15.87 -10.59
CA HIS A 205 9.71 -15.22 -10.15
C HIS A 205 10.73 -16.25 -9.69
N ALA A 206 12.02 -16.00 -9.92
CA ALA A 206 13.11 -16.96 -9.66
C ALA A 206 13.17 -17.43 -8.21
N ILE A 207 12.59 -16.69 -7.25
CA ILE A 207 12.48 -17.12 -5.85
C ILE A 207 11.74 -18.46 -5.71
N SER A 208 10.86 -18.79 -6.67
CA SER A 208 10.14 -20.05 -6.72
C SER A 208 11.09 -21.27 -6.81
N THR A 209 12.36 -21.08 -7.20
CA THR A 209 13.35 -22.17 -7.17
C THR A 209 13.61 -22.71 -5.76
N LEU A 210 13.29 -21.95 -4.71
CA LEU A 210 13.35 -22.41 -3.33
C LEU A 210 12.23 -23.42 -2.98
N MET A 211 11.19 -23.54 -3.81
CA MET A 211 10.16 -24.57 -3.64
C MET A 211 10.65 -25.95 -4.12
N ASP A 212 11.70 -25.99 -4.94
CA ASP A 212 12.27 -27.25 -5.46
C ASP A 212 13.10 -27.98 -4.39
N GLY A 213 13.54 -27.25 -3.34
CA GLY A 213 14.26 -27.81 -2.21
C GLY A 213 13.32 -28.19 -1.05
N LEU A 214 13.54 -29.36 -0.47
CA LEU A 214 12.76 -29.85 0.66
C LEU A 214 13.69 -30.14 1.85
N LEU A 215 13.23 -29.90 3.06
CA LEU A 215 13.89 -30.37 4.27
C LEU A 215 13.80 -31.92 4.32
N PRO A 216 14.95 -32.63 4.38
CA PRO A 216 14.95 -34.09 4.29
C PRO A 216 14.38 -34.77 5.53
N GLU A 217 14.44 -34.10 6.68
CA GLU A 217 14.01 -34.56 7.99
C GLU A 217 13.38 -33.43 8.79
N GLN A 218 12.75 -33.75 9.92
CA GLN A 218 12.30 -32.73 10.86
C GLN A 218 13.52 -31.91 11.33
N LEU A 219 13.43 -30.60 11.20
CA LEU A 219 14.52 -29.68 11.52
C LEU A 219 14.14 -28.75 12.65
N LYS A 220 14.80 -28.87 13.79
CA LYS A 220 14.72 -27.91 14.88
C LYS A 220 15.96 -27.02 14.86
N ILE A 221 15.78 -25.72 14.66
CA ILE A 221 16.86 -24.76 14.38
C ILE A 221 16.60 -23.44 15.10
N GLY A 222 17.67 -22.72 15.44
CA GLY A 222 17.61 -21.49 16.18
C GLY A 222 17.63 -21.72 17.70
N SER A 223 17.87 -20.67 18.45
CA SER A 223 17.87 -20.61 19.91
C SER A 223 17.85 -19.17 20.39
N ALA A 224 17.79 -18.92 21.69
CA ALA A 224 17.87 -17.58 22.27
C ALA A 224 19.21 -16.85 21.98
N SER A 225 20.21 -17.52 21.41
CA SER A 225 21.53 -16.95 21.06
C SER A 225 21.88 -17.01 19.58
N VAL A 226 20.96 -17.46 18.73
CA VAL A 226 21.18 -17.59 17.28
C VAL A 226 20.34 -16.51 16.56
N ASP A 227 21.00 -15.72 15.74
CA ASP A 227 20.35 -14.66 14.98
C ASP A 227 19.48 -15.25 13.85
N ALA A 228 18.39 -14.55 13.52
CA ALA A 228 17.50 -14.97 12.44
C ALA A 228 18.21 -15.10 11.09
N VAL A 229 19.25 -14.28 10.84
CA VAL A 229 20.04 -14.36 9.61
C VAL A 229 20.76 -15.70 9.48
N ASP A 230 21.29 -16.26 10.58
CA ASP A 230 21.98 -17.54 10.58
C ASP A 230 21.00 -18.69 10.34
N VAL A 231 19.79 -18.58 10.91
CA VAL A 231 18.68 -19.54 10.65
C VAL A 231 18.33 -19.54 9.18
N LEU A 232 18.12 -18.36 8.59
CA LEU A 232 17.78 -18.21 7.18
C LEU A 232 18.90 -18.71 6.26
N ALA A 233 20.14 -18.38 6.58
CA ALA A 233 21.31 -18.87 5.83
C ALA A 233 21.42 -20.40 5.89
N GLN A 234 21.17 -21.01 7.06
CA GLN A 234 21.16 -22.46 7.19
C GLN A 234 20.03 -23.10 6.38
N LEU A 235 18.81 -22.55 6.38
CA LEU A 235 17.70 -23.05 5.55
C LEU A 235 18.06 -23.02 4.06
N LEU A 236 18.76 -21.98 3.60
CA LEU A 236 19.21 -21.89 2.21
C LEU A 236 20.27 -22.93 1.83
N THR A 237 20.91 -23.65 2.78
CA THR A 237 21.85 -24.73 2.43
C THR A 237 21.15 -25.97 1.86
N TYR A 238 19.83 -26.13 2.07
CA TYR A 238 19.04 -27.23 1.55
C TYR A 238 18.59 -27.08 0.09
N GLN A 239 19.03 -25.99 -0.60
CA GLN A 239 18.74 -25.81 -2.04
C GLN A 239 19.37 -26.96 -2.86
N PRO A 240 18.62 -27.55 -3.83
CA PRO A 240 19.18 -28.55 -4.75
C PRO A 240 20.33 -27.97 -5.60
N GLU A 241 20.19 -26.71 -6.01
CA GLU A 241 21.22 -25.92 -6.67
C GLU A 241 21.36 -24.61 -5.90
N THR A 242 22.59 -24.24 -5.56
CA THR A 242 22.87 -23.00 -4.80
C THR A 242 22.62 -21.78 -5.69
N ARG A 243 21.39 -21.31 -5.71
CA ARG A 243 20.95 -20.13 -6.49
C ARG A 243 20.81 -18.89 -5.62
N TRP A 244 20.54 -19.06 -4.33
CA TRP A 244 20.28 -17.97 -3.39
C TRP A 244 21.22 -18.03 -2.20
N GLN A 245 21.63 -16.86 -1.73
CA GLN A 245 22.38 -16.65 -0.49
C GLN A 245 21.73 -15.54 0.31
N MET A 246 21.88 -15.56 1.64
CA MET A 246 21.45 -14.46 2.49
C MET A 246 22.36 -13.26 2.30
N GLY A 247 21.75 -12.10 2.17
CA GLY A 247 22.37 -10.79 2.27
C GLY A 247 22.01 -10.10 3.58
N THR A 248 21.51 -8.88 3.50
CA THR A 248 21.07 -8.10 4.66
C THR A 248 19.83 -8.73 5.27
N CYS A 249 19.83 -8.84 6.60
CA CYS A 249 18.65 -9.25 7.38
C CYS A 249 18.47 -8.26 8.53
N GLU A 250 17.36 -7.52 8.49
CA GLU A 250 17.00 -6.55 9.54
C GLU A 250 16.12 -7.17 10.64
N LEU A 251 15.84 -8.47 10.56
CA LEU A 251 15.10 -9.21 11.56
C LEU A 251 15.98 -9.53 12.78
N SER A 252 15.71 -8.86 13.90
CA SER A 252 16.46 -9.01 15.14
C SER A 252 15.69 -9.85 16.16
N GLN A 253 15.38 -11.11 15.82
CA GLN A 253 14.72 -12.01 16.76
C GLN A 253 15.52 -13.31 16.96
N HIS A 254 15.41 -13.87 18.17
CA HIS A 254 16.06 -15.11 18.57
C HIS A 254 14.98 -16.11 18.97
N LEU A 255 14.57 -16.95 18.04
CA LEU A 255 13.52 -17.94 18.24
C LEU A 255 14.02 -19.34 17.87
N THR A 256 13.38 -20.34 18.42
CA THR A 256 13.53 -21.71 17.97
C THR A 256 12.40 -22.03 17.00
N TYR A 257 12.77 -22.55 15.85
CA TYR A 257 11.84 -22.96 14.79
C TYR A 257 11.83 -24.48 14.68
N ASP A 258 10.67 -25.06 14.48
CA ASP A 258 10.48 -26.50 14.27
C ASP A 258 9.74 -26.70 12.94
N PHE A 259 10.42 -27.34 11.99
CA PHE A 259 9.92 -27.58 10.65
C PHE A 259 9.76 -29.07 10.41
N ASP A 260 8.62 -29.46 9.87
CA ASP A 260 8.37 -30.84 9.48
C ASP A 260 9.22 -31.26 8.28
N ALA A 261 9.55 -32.56 8.23
CA ALA A 261 10.16 -33.16 7.05
C ALA A 261 9.30 -32.94 5.81
N GLY A 262 9.93 -32.62 4.66
CA GLY A 262 9.25 -32.33 3.43
C GLY A 262 8.74 -30.87 3.30
N THR A 263 8.95 -30.01 4.31
CA THR A 263 8.70 -28.58 4.17
C THR A 263 9.63 -28.02 3.10
N ASN A 264 9.10 -27.27 2.12
CA ASN A 264 9.96 -26.61 1.13
C ASN A 264 10.64 -25.37 1.73
N ILE A 265 11.78 -24.99 1.16
CA ILE A 265 12.63 -23.92 1.69
C ILE A 265 11.90 -22.57 1.66
N TRP A 266 11.11 -22.29 0.61
CA TRP A 266 10.33 -21.04 0.52
C TRP A 266 9.36 -20.89 1.69
N THR A 267 8.62 -21.96 2.00
CA THR A 267 7.71 -21.99 3.15
C THR A 267 8.47 -21.82 4.46
N ALA A 268 9.61 -22.48 4.63
CA ALA A 268 10.40 -22.39 5.85
C ALA A 268 10.93 -20.97 6.10
N ILE A 269 11.49 -20.30 5.10
CA ILE A 269 12.00 -18.92 5.27
C ILE A 269 10.87 -17.91 5.49
N ASN A 270 9.71 -18.11 4.85
CA ASN A 270 8.55 -17.26 5.10
C ASN A 270 7.97 -17.46 6.51
N ASN A 271 8.01 -18.66 7.06
CA ASN A 271 7.61 -18.87 8.45
C ASN A 271 8.50 -18.09 9.42
N VAL A 272 9.83 -18.02 9.16
CA VAL A 272 10.74 -17.18 9.94
C VAL A 272 10.36 -15.71 9.82
N LYS A 273 10.13 -15.21 8.61
CA LYS A 273 9.70 -13.83 8.36
C LYS A 273 8.38 -13.49 9.04
N ASN A 274 7.37 -14.36 8.93
CA ASN A 274 6.01 -14.09 9.40
C ASN A 274 5.87 -14.09 10.93
N LEU A 275 6.84 -14.64 11.65
CA LEU A 275 6.91 -14.54 13.11
C LEU A 275 7.52 -13.21 13.58
N SER A 276 7.99 -12.37 12.66
CA SER A 276 8.47 -11.03 12.98
C SER A 276 7.34 -10.16 13.54
N PRO A 277 7.61 -9.38 14.60
CA PRO A 277 6.66 -8.35 15.07
C PRO A 277 6.61 -7.13 14.14
N ALA A 278 7.61 -6.95 13.29
CA ALA A 278 7.70 -5.87 12.32
C ALA A 278 7.22 -6.34 10.93
N GLU A 279 6.67 -5.42 10.16
CA GLU A 279 6.33 -5.66 8.75
C GLU A 279 7.60 -5.70 7.91
N MET A 280 7.90 -6.86 7.33
CA MET A 280 9.13 -7.10 6.58
C MET A 280 8.83 -7.60 5.18
N MET A 281 9.72 -7.27 4.24
CA MET A 281 9.63 -7.72 2.85
C MET A 281 10.94 -8.33 2.37
N TRP A 282 10.81 -9.25 1.42
CA TRP A 282 11.95 -9.77 0.69
C TRP A 282 12.36 -8.80 -0.42
N GLN A 283 13.66 -8.53 -0.51
CA GLN A 283 14.28 -7.84 -1.64
C GLN A 283 15.27 -8.76 -2.33
N TYR A 284 15.29 -8.73 -3.64
CA TYR A 284 16.05 -9.63 -4.49
C TYR A 284 17.14 -8.86 -5.24
N ASP A 285 18.39 -9.29 -5.11
CA ASP A 285 19.50 -8.75 -5.90
C ASP A 285 20.03 -9.81 -6.87
N PHE A 286 19.85 -9.53 -8.16
CA PHE A 286 20.24 -10.38 -9.27
C PHE A 286 21.58 -9.97 -9.91
N SER A 287 22.31 -9.03 -9.29
CA SER A 287 23.59 -8.52 -9.83
C SER A 287 24.71 -9.55 -9.78
N THR A 288 24.62 -10.51 -8.87
CA THR A 288 25.59 -11.59 -8.67
C THR A 288 24.92 -12.95 -8.71
N HIS A 289 25.69 -14.02 -8.86
CA HIS A 289 25.23 -15.39 -8.68
C HIS A 289 26.19 -16.15 -7.73
N PRO A 290 25.70 -16.78 -6.65
CA PRO A 290 24.29 -16.89 -6.21
C PRO A 290 23.63 -15.52 -6.02
N TRP A 291 22.30 -15.45 -6.32
CA TRP A 291 21.48 -14.25 -6.10
C TRP A 291 21.37 -13.95 -4.61
N THR A 292 21.26 -12.69 -4.28
CA THR A 292 21.16 -12.27 -2.88
C THR A 292 19.72 -12.02 -2.47
N LEU A 293 19.33 -12.63 -1.35
CA LEU A 293 18.03 -12.46 -0.71
C LEU A 293 18.20 -11.59 0.53
N ASN A 294 17.58 -10.41 0.52
CA ASN A 294 17.58 -9.49 1.66
C ASN A 294 16.20 -9.50 2.34
N LEU A 295 16.19 -9.47 3.67
CA LEU A 295 15.00 -9.30 4.47
C LEU A 295 15.05 -7.95 5.17
N VAL A 296 14.19 -7.02 4.75
CA VAL A 296 14.23 -5.63 5.21
C VAL A 296 12.89 -5.19 5.78
N ASN A 297 12.93 -4.21 6.67
CA ASN A 297 11.72 -3.56 7.18
C ASN A 297 11.01 -2.81 6.04
N MET A 298 9.69 -2.91 5.99
CA MET A 298 8.91 -2.13 5.05
C MET A 298 8.93 -0.64 5.45
N PRO A 299 9.02 0.28 4.48
CA PRO A 299 8.98 1.72 4.77
C PRO A 299 7.62 2.11 5.38
N ASN A 300 7.64 3.00 6.37
CA ASN A 300 6.45 3.49 7.07
C ASN A 300 6.08 4.94 6.71
N THR A 301 6.67 5.47 5.64
CA THR A 301 6.42 6.82 5.15
C THR A 301 5.69 6.79 3.83
N VAL A 302 4.77 7.73 3.63
CA VAL A 302 4.10 7.92 2.34
C VAL A 302 5.14 8.30 1.30
N SER A 303 5.23 7.54 0.21
CA SER A 303 6.22 7.74 -0.85
C SER A 303 5.60 7.98 -2.23
N CYS A 304 4.32 7.70 -2.39
CA CYS A 304 3.59 7.95 -3.64
C CYS A 304 2.17 8.42 -3.37
N GLU A 305 1.53 9.01 -4.38
CA GLU A 305 0.19 9.58 -4.27
C GLU A 305 -0.68 9.24 -5.48
N ALA A 306 -1.86 8.69 -5.20
CA ALA A 306 -2.91 8.43 -6.20
C ALA A 306 -4.05 9.43 -6.03
N ARG A 307 -4.21 10.34 -6.97
CA ARG A 307 -5.24 11.39 -6.95
C ARG A 307 -5.99 11.49 -8.27
N PHE A 308 -7.27 11.81 -8.20
CA PHE A 308 -8.05 12.19 -9.39
C PHE A 308 -7.44 13.47 -10.01
N ASN A 309 -7.47 13.57 -11.33
CA ASN A 309 -6.75 14.56 -12.14
C ASN A 309 -5.22 14.37 -12.17
N GLY A 310 -4.72 13.23 -11.72
CA GLY A 310 -3.35 12.78 -11.79
C GLY A 310 -3.30 11.31 -12.17
N ALA A 311 -2.63 10.51 -11.35
CA ALA A 311 -2.41 9.08 -11.60
C ALA A 311 -3.67 8.20 -11.48
N LEU A 312 -4.67 8.59 -10.67
CA LEU A 312 -5.82 7.76 -10.34
C LEU A 312 -6.90 7.81 -11.42
N THR A 313 -7.23 6.65 -12.00
CA THR A 313 -8.34 6.48 -12.96
C THR A 313 -9.60 5.93 -12.30
N SER A 314 -9.46 4.97 -11.40
CA SER A 314 -10.57 4.44 -10.60
C SER A 314 -10.06 3.93 -9.26
N ALA A 315 -10.95 3.94 -8.26
CA ALA A 315 -10.69 3.35 -6.95
C ALA A 315 -11.94 2.67 -6.42
N THR A 316 -11.77 1.48 -5.87
CA THR A 316 -12.79 0.72 -5.15
C THR A 316 -12.30 0.48 -3.74
N VAL A 317 -13.07 0.89 -2.75
CA VAL A 317 -12.78 0.65 -1.34
C VAL A 317 -13.75 -0.39 -0.83
N SER A 318 -13.21 -1.48 -0.32
CA SER A 318 -13.98 -2.57 0.29
C SER A 318 -13.62 -2.64 1.78
N THR A 319 -14.64 -2.74 2.61
CA THR A 319 -14.48 -2.90 4.06
C THR A 319 -15.10 -4.24 4.43
N ASP A 320 -14.28 -5.14 4.94
CA ASP A 320 -14.76 -6.42 5.45
C ASP A 320 -15.09 -6.28 6.95
N ARG A 321 -16.29 -6.67 7.34
CA ARG A 321 -16.76 -6.60 8.72
C ARG A 321 -17.06 -7.97 9.34
N ASP A 322 -16.76 -9.05 8.64
CA ASP A 322 -17.09 -10.40 9.10
C ASP A 322 -16.33 -10.77 10.37
N ASP A 323 -15.10 -10.28 10.52
CA ASP A 323 -14.25 -10.50 11.69
C ASP A 323 -14.24 -9.33 12.68
N LEU A 324 -15.05 -8.30 12.46
CA LEU A 324 -15.13 -7.15 13.36
C LEU A 324 -15.64 -7.59 14.73
N VAL A 325 -14.89 -7.22 15.77
CA VAL A 325 -15.28 -7.42 17.17
C VAL A 325 -14.98 -6.14 17.96
N THR A 326 -16.01 -5.53 18.52
CA THR A 326 -15.86 -4.35 19.38
C THR A 326 -16.08 -4.66 20.86
N ARG A 327 -16.64 -5.86 21.17
CA ARG A 327 -16.76 -6.39 22.53
C ARG A 327 -16.33 -7.84 22.57
N MET A 328 -15.27 -8.15 23.31
CA MET A 328 -14.66 -9.47 23.41
C MET A 328 -14.98 -10.12 24.74
N TYR A 329 -15.58 -11.32 24.72
CA TYR A 329 -15.73 -12.20 25.87
C TYR A 329 -14.56 -13.20 25.90
N ALA A 330 -13.86 -13.30 27.02
CA ALA A 330 -12.69 -14.14 27.15
C ALA A 330 -12.91 -15.33 28.11
N TYR A 331 -12.52 -16.53 27.68
CA TYR A 331 -12.67 -17.76 28.42
C TYR A 331 -11.35 -18.53 28.46
N GLY A 332 -10.89 -18.88 29.64
CA GLY A 332 -9.72 -19.72 29.85
C GLY A 332 -10.09 -21.13 30.31
N LYS A 333 -9.10 -21.87 30.84
CA LYS A 333 -9.27 -23.24 31.33
C LYS A 333 -10.33 -23.29 32.41
N ASN A 334 -11.16 -24.35 32.39
CA ASN A 334 -12.27 -24.59 33.32
C ASN A 334 -13.31 -23.42 33.37
N GLY A 335 -13.44 -22.64 32.29
CA GLY A 335 -14.42 -21.58 32.18
C GLY A 335 -14.09 -20.33 32.98
N ILE A 336 -12.82 -20.09 33.33
CA ILE A 336 -12.43 -18.81 33.97
C ILE A 336 -12.72 -17.66 33.02
N THR A 337 -13.16 -16.53 33.56
CA THR A 337 -13.43 -15.29 32.85
C THR A 337 -12.57 -14.15 33.39
N VAL A 338 -12.57 -13.02 32.71
CA VAL A 338 -11.78 -11.83 33.08
C VAL A 338 -12.47 -10.95 34.12
N GLY A 339 -13.71 -11.23 34.50
CA GLY A 339 -14.55 -10.31 35.30
C GLY A 339 -13.91 -9.85 36.62
N THR A 340 -13.18 -10.70 37.31
CA THR A 340 -12.55 -10.32 38.61
C THR A 340 -11.33 -9.43 38.47
N VAL A 341 -10.70 -9.39 37.27
CA VAL A 341 -9.50 -8.58 36.96
C VAL A 341 -9.83 -7.45 35.97
N ASN A 342 -11.10 -7.30 35.64
CA ASN A 342 -11.59 -6.30 34.67
C ASN A 342 -12.84 -5.56 35.22
N ASP A 343 -12.73 -4.98 36.39
CA ASP A 343 -13.76 -4.15 37.06
C ASP A 343 -15.16 -4.80 37.13
N GLY A 344 -15.22 -6.13 37.26
CA GLY A 344 -16.47 -6.89 37.31
C GLY A 344 -17.10 -7.16 35.97
N LYS A 345 -16.48 -6.79 34.84
CA LYS A 345 -16.98 -7.01 33.49
C LYS A 345 -16.35 -8.26 32.89
N ASP A 346 -17.17 -9.24 32.50
CA ASP A 346 -16.72 -10.46 31.83
C ASP A 346 -16.34 -10.25 30.34
N TYR A 347 -16.30 -9.00 29.89
CA TYR A 347 -15.97 -8.61 28.53
C TYR A 347 -15.03 -7.41 28.51
N ILE A 348 -14.38 -7.22 27.36
CA ILE A 348 -13.49 -6.09 27.06
C ILE A 348 -14.10 -5.31 25.91
N ASP A 349 -14.28 -4.01 26.09
CA ASP A 349 -14.75 -3.11 25.03
C ASP A 349 -13.55 -2.48 24.29
N ALA A 350 -13.65 -2.41 22.98
CA ALA A 350 -12.73 -1.67 22.16
C ALA A 350 -13.03 -0.15 22.22
N ASP A 351 -12.01 0.65 21.97
CA ASP A 351 -12.11 2.11 21.82
C ASP A 351 -12.95 2.53 20.59
N THR A 352 -13.12 1.62 19.63
CA THR A 352 -13.90 1.81 18.39
C THR A 352 -15.38 1.49 18.53
N ILE A 353 -15.84 1.14 19.73
CA ILE A 353 -17.25 0.72 19.98
C ILE A 353 -18.27 1.84 19.69
N GLU A 354 -17.88 3.10 19.86
CA GLU A 354 -18.75 4.24 19.54
C GLU A 354 -18.91 4.42 18.01
N GLU A 355 -17.88 4.06 17.25
CA GLU A 355 -17.90 4.16 15.78
C GLU A 355 -18.66 3.01 15.12
N TRP A 356 -18.41 1.78 15.56
CA TRP A 356 -18.90 0.55 14.91
C TRP A 356 -20.09 -0.09 15.63
N GLY A 357 -20.49 0.41 16.79
CA GLY A 357 -21.49 -0.21 17.64
C GLY A 357 -20.96 -1.44 18.38
N ILE A 358 -21.87 -2.16 19.05
CA ILE A 358 -21.51 -3.37 19.81
C ILE A 358 -21.55 -4.58 18.90
N VAL A 359 -20.39 -5.13 18.59
CA VAL A 359 -20.20 -6.40 17.89
C VAL A 359 -19.47 -7.36 18.81
N CYS A 360 -20.17 -8.41 19.28
CA CYS A 360 -19.65 -9.33 20.26
C CYS A 360 -18.81 -10.42 19.59
N GLY A 361 -17.62 -10.69 20.17
CA GLY A 361 -16.76 -11.80 19.81
C GLY A 361 -16.36 -12.63 21.02
N LYS A 362 -15.76 -13.78 20.73
CA LYS A 362 -15.29 -14.72 21.76
C LYS A 362 -13.80 -15.00 21.55
N TYR A 363 -13.03 -14.89 22.62
CA TYR A 363 -11.70 -15.45 22.74
C TYR A 363 -11.71 -16.65 23.70
N SER A 364 -11.12 -17.77 23.33
CA SER A 364 -11.09 -18.95 24.18
C SER A 364 -9.75 -19.65 24.06
N ASP A 365 -9.06 -19.81 25.20
CA ASP A 365 -7.80 -20.53 25.27
C ASP A 365 -7.78 -21.42 26.51
N ASN A 366 -7.91 -22.73 26.29
CA ASN A 366 -7.96 -23.73 27.35
C ASN A 366 -6.59 -24.03 28.00
N SER A 367 -5.51 -23.44 27.54
CA SER A 367 -4.18 -23.54 28.16
C SER A 367 -4.01 -22.54 29.29
N ILE A 368 -4.74 -21.42 29.26
CA ILE A 368 -4.60 -20.30 30.18
C ILE A 368 -5.38 -20.59 31.48
N THR A 369 -4.65 -20.59 32.60
CA THR A 369 -5.19 -20.78 33.96
C THR A 369 -5.20 -19.50 34.77
N ASP A 370 -4.47 -18.48 34.33
CA ASP A 370 -4.32 -17.19 34.99
C ASP A 370 -5.21 -16.14 34.33
N LYS A 371 -5.93 -15.35 35.13
CA LYS A 371 -6.92 -14.38 34.63
C LYS A 371 -6.30 -13.13 34.05
N GLU A 372 -5.18 -12.67 34.62
CA GLU A 372 -4.41 -11.53 34.13
C GLU A 372 -3.84 -11.84 32.73
N THR A 373 -3.23 -13.02 32.58
CA THR A 373 -2.75 -13.52 31.27
C THR A 373 -3.89 -13.63 30.25
N LEU A 374 -5.06 -14.14 30.70
CA LEU A 374 -6.26 -14.21 29.85
C LEU A 374 -6.71 -12.82 29.37
N LEU A 375 -6.72 -11.84 30.30
CA LEU A 375 -7.08 -10.45 29.99
C LEU A 375 -6.12 -9.82 28.97
N GLU A 376 -4.82 -9.98 29.16
CA GLU A 376 -3.81 -9.44 28.25
C GLU A 376 -3.92 -10.04 26.85
N ASN A 377 -4.06 -11.35 26.75
CA ASN A 377 -4.17 -12.05 25.45
C ASN A 377 -5.48 -11.68 24.74
N ALA A 378 -6.59 -11.57 25.47
CA ALA A 378 -7.86 -11.16 24.92
C ALA A 378 -7.81 -9.69 24.43
N LYS A 379 -7.10 -8.78 25.13
CA LYS A 379 -6.85 -7.40 24.66
C LYS A 379 -6.03 -7.39 23.38
N LYS A 380 -4.98 -8.23 23.29
CA LYS A 380 -4.18 -8.37 22.05
C LYS A 380 -5.03 -8.86 20.87
N GLU A 381 -5.89 -9.83 21.13
CA GLU A 381 -6.77 -10.36 20.08
C GLU A 381 -7.85 -9.35 19.67
N LEU A 382 -8.45 -8.64 20.63
CA LEU A 382 -9.40 -7.56 20.36
C LEU A 382 -8.75 -6.45 19.54
N ALA A 383 -7.50 -6.08 19.84
CA ALA A 383 -6.77 -5.05 19.10
C ALA A 383 -6.61 -5.36 17.61
N LYS A 384 -6.55 -6.66 17.26
CA LYS A 384 -6.50 -7.10 15.84
C LYS A 384 -7.86 -7.03 15.14
N LYS A 385 -8.98 -7.09 15.90
CA LYS A 385 -10.33 -7.23 15.35
C LYS A 385 -11.21 -6.01 15.57
N LYS A 386 -10.75 -5.01 16.31
CA LYS A 386 -11.53 -3.82 16.66
C LYS A 386 -11.81 -2.86 15.51
N THR A 387 -11.08 -2.98 14.43
CA THR A 387 -11.24 -2.18 13.22
C THR A 387 -11.34 -3.11 12.03
N PRO A 388 -12.35 -2.96 11.17
CA PRO A 388 -12.47 -3.80 10.00
C PRO A 388 -11.33 -3.50 9.02
N PRO A 389 -10.73 -4.52 8.39
CA PRO A 389 -9.73 -4.31 7.37
C PRO A 389 -10.33 -3.59 6.16
N ILE A 390 -9.56 -2.66 5.62
CA ILE A 390 -9.91 -1.93 4.40
C ILE A 390 -8.99 -2.44 3.29
N SER A 391 -9.60 -2.84 2.17
CA SER A 391 -8.90 -3.14 0.93
C SER A 391 -9.24 -2.06 -0.10
N ILE A 392 -8.24 -1.55 -0.76
CA ILE A 392 -8.38 -0.52 -1.79
C ILE A 392 -7.77 -1.02 -3.09
N ASP A 393 -8.63 -1.25 -4.07
CA ASP A 393 -8.22 -1.57 -5.43
C ASP A 393 -8.25 -0.31 -6.28
N VAL A 394 -7.13 0.06 -6.85
CA VAL A 394 -6.97 1.26 -7.65
C VAL A 394 -6.40 0.94 -9.02
N SER A 395 -6.97 1.57 -10.04
CA SER A 395 -6.37 1.61 -11.36
C SER A 395 -5.63 2.93 -11.51
N LEU A 396 -4.36 2.84 -11.85
CA LEU A 396 -3.44 3.96 -11.88
C LEU A 396 -2.78 4.10 -13.25
N VAL A 397 -2.34 5.31 -13.52
CA VAL A 397 -1.39 5.59 -14.60
C VAL A 397 -0.08 6.01 -13.96
N GLU A 398 0.95 5.21 -14.15
CA GLU A 398 2.31 5.50 -13.73
C GLU A 398 2.85 6.69 -14.55
N LEU A 399 2.99 7.83 -13.92
CA LEU A 399 3.37 9.08 -14.59
C LEU A 399 4.84 9.45 -14.41
N SER A 400 5.58 8.74 -13.56
CA SER A 400 6.97 9.05 -13.21
C SER A 400 7.89 9.18 -14.42
N ALA A 401 7.66 8.36 -15.46
CA ALA A 401 8.40 8.43 -16.72
C ALA A 401 8.18 9.75 -17.50
N ILE A 402 7.07 10.44 -17.25
CA ILE A 402 6.70 11.70 -17.91
C ILE A 402 7.03 12.90 -17.02
N THR A 403 6.68 12.80 -15.74
CA THR A 403 6.82 13.89 -14.79
C THR A 403 8.23 13.98 -14.20
N GLY A 404 8.94 12.84 -14.16
CA GLY A 404 10.21 12.72 -13.44
C GLY A 404 10.06 12.80 -11.92
N LEU A 405 8.82 12.74 -11.41
CA LEU A 405 8.52 12.93 -10.00
C LEU A 405 8.44 11.58 -9.28
N PRO A 406 9.19 11.38 -8.19
CA PRO A 406 9.24 10.10 -7.49
C PRO A 406 7.89 9.66 -6.90
N TYR A 407 7.03 10.60 -6.51
CA TYR A 407 5.71 10.30 -5.94
C TYR A 407 4.69 9.81 -6.98
N ASP A 408 4.97 9.93 -8.27
CA ASP A 408 4.18 9.35 -9.35
C ASP A 408 4.61 7.91 -9.68
N HIS A 409 5.56 7.36 -8.93
CA HIS A 409 6.08 6.00 -9.08
C HIS A 409 5.54 5.07 -8.00
N PHE A 410 4.87 3.98 -8.43
CA PHE A 410 4.23 3.02 -7.55
C PHE A 410 5.08 1.76 -7.42
N ARG A 411 5.45 1.41 -6.18
CA ARG A 411 6.28 0.24 -5.86
C ARG A 411 5.65 -0.63 -4.80
N LEU A 412 5.88 -1.93 -4.90
CA LEU A 412 5.50 -2.86 -3.84
C LEU A 412 6.11 -2.45 -2.50
N GLY A 413 5.34 -2.58 -1.42
CA GLY A 413 5.75 -2.25 -0.07
C GLY A 413 5.71 -0.75 0.27
N SER A 414 5.56 0.13 -0.72
CA SER A 414 5.41 1.57 -0.50
C SER A 414 4.06 1.91 0.11
N ILE A 415 4.01 2.97 0.94
CA ILE A 415 2.75 3.55 1.36
C ILE A 415 2.33 4.59 0.33
N CYS A 416 1.13 4.38 -0.23
CA CYS A 416 0.52 5.27 -1.20
C CYS A 416 -0.63 6.06 -0.55
N ARG A 417 -0.64 7.35 -0.76
CA ARG A 417 -1.76 8.21 -0.41
C ARG A 417 -2.82 8.18 -1.49
N VAL A 418 -4.01 7.69 -1.16
CA VAL A 418 -5.16 7.66 -2.08
C VAL A 418 -6.14 8.74 -1.68
N ALA A 419 -6.21 9.80 -2.48
CA ALA A 419 -7.11 10.92 -2.23
C ALA A 419 -8.45 10.73 -2.97
N MET A 420 -9.54 10.66 -2.21
CA MET A 420 -10.91 10.52 -2.71
C MET A 420 -11.78 11.72 -2.29
N PRO A 421 -11.60 12.88 -2.91
CA PRO A 421 -12.24 14.12 -2.46
C PRO A 421 -13.77 14.08 -2.52
N LYS A 422 -14.36 13.33 -3.46
CA LYS A 422 -15.82 13.17 -3.55
C LYS A 422 -16.45 12.47 -2.34
N PHE A 423 -15.68 11.64 -1.64
CA PHE A 423 -16.08 10.97 -0.41
C PHE A 423 -15.55 11.69 0.84
N GLY A 424 -14.77 12.78 0.67
CA GLY A 424 -14.11 13.47 1.77
C GLY A 424 -13.12 12.60 2.52
N ARG A 425 -12.50 11.61 1.85
CA ARG A 425 -11.62 10.62 2.47
C ARG A 425 -10.24 10.62 1.81
N CYS A 426 -9.25 10.32 2.63
CA CYS A 426 -7.88 10.10 2.22
C CYS A 426 -7.35 8.88 2.98
N TYR A 427 -6.70 7.98 2.27
CA TYR A 427 -6.15 6.74 2.83
C TYR A 427 -4.66 6.70 2.56
N ASP A 428 -3.87 6.36 3.57
CA ASP A 428 -2.43 6.11 3.45
C ASP A 428 -2.21 4.62 3.65
N GLU A 429 -2.12 3.88 2.53
CA GLU A 429 -2.15 2.43 2.52
C GLU A 429 -0.96 1.82 1.81
N ARG A 430 -0.56 0.63 2.27
CA ARG A 430 0.56 -0.11 1.69
C ARG A 430 0.16 -0.82 0.40
N ILE A 431 0.99 -0.68 -0.63
CA ILE A 431 0.87 -1.41 -1.90
C ILE A 431 1.29 -2.87 -1.68
N LEU A 432 0.33 -3.78 -1.76
CA LEU A 432 0.55 -5.23 -1.61
C LEU A 432 0.74 -5.93 -2.93
N THR A 433 0.00 -5.52 -3.96
CA THR A 433 0.12 -6.09 -5.31
C THR A 433 0.17 -4.99 -6.36
N LEU A 434 0.87 -5.26 -7.44
CA LEU A 434 0.92 -4.41 -8.63
C LEU A 434 0.77 -5.29 -9.86
N ASN A 435 -0.30 -5.06 -10.63
CA ASN A 435 -0.62 -5.78 -11.84
C ASN A 435 -0.50 -4.85 -13.04
N ALA A 436 0.17 -5.31 -14.10
CA ALA A 436 0.28 -4.63 -15.38
C ALA A 436 -0.15 -5.60 -16.49
N ASP A 437 -1.35 -5.39 -17.03
CA ASP A 437 -1.96 -6.32 -17.99
C ASP A 437 -1.27 -6.32 -19.35
N ASN A 438 -0.66 -5.19 -19.73
CA ASN A 438 0.01 -5.06 -21.02
C ASN A 438 1.26 -4.17 -20.93
N VAL A 439 2.35 -4.78 -20.48
CA VAL A 439 3.63 -4.10 -20.28
C VAL A 439 4.22 -3.54 -21.58
N LEU A 440 3.88 -4.14 -22.72
CA LEU A 440 4.48 -3.77 -24.01
C LEU A 440 3.82 -2.55 -24.65
N LEU A 441 2.48 -2.46 -24.58
CA LEU A 441 1.70 -1.42 -25.25
C LEU A 441 1.24 -0.32 -24.29
N GLU A 442 0.97 -0.68 -23.03
CA GLU A 442 0.44 0.23 -22.01
C GLU A 442 1.20 0.08 -20.69
N PRO A 443 2.55 0.22 -20.69
CA PRO A 443 3.38 -0.03 -19.50
C PRO A 443 3.02 0.85 -18.32
N GLN A 444 2.43 2.03 -18.58
CA GLN A 444 2.02 2.98 -17.56
C GLN A 444 0.69 2.63 -16.88
N LYS A 445 -0.12 1.73 -17.42
CA LYS A 445 -1.37 1.31 -16.79
C LYS A 445 -1.09 0.20 -15.79
N VAL A 446 -1.35 0.48 -14.53
CA VAL A 446 -1.18 -0.47 -13.44
C VAL A 446 -2.45 -0.55 -12.58
N GLN A 447 -2.72 -1.73 -12.06
CA GLN A 447 -3.73 -1.98 -11.05
C GLN A 447 -3.01 -2.34 -9.76
N VAL A 448 -3.39 -1.68 -8.68
CA VAL A 448 -2.71 -1.82 -7.39
C VAL A 448 -3.73 -2.17 -6.33
N THR A 449 -3.45 -3.20 -5.54
CA THR A 449 -4.22 -3.50 -4.32
C THR A 449 -3.44 -3.04 -3.11
N MET A 450 -4.10 -2.33 -2.23
CA MET A 450 -3.57 -1.78 -0.98
C MET A 450 -4.42 -2.21 0.20
N SER A 451 -3.82 -2.30 1.39
CA SER A 451 -4.55 -2.64 2.61
C SER A 451 -3.97 -1.95 3.84
N THR A 452 -4.85 -1.61 4.80
CA THR A 452 -4.51 -1.08 6.12
C THR A 452 -3.78 -2.09 7.00
N GLU A 453 -4.04 -3.37 6.80
CA GLU A 453 -3.31 -4.42 7.50
C GLU A 453 -2.20 -4.93 6.58
N GLY A 454 -0.96 -4.88 7.07
CA GLY A 454 0.18 -5.56 6.46
C GLY A 454 0.03 -7.09 6.49
N LYS A 455 -1.22 -7.59 6.47
CA LYS A 455 -1.50 -9.01 6.31
C LYS A 455 -1.18 -9.40 4.89
N SER A 456 -0.39 -10.43 4.78
CA SER A 456 -0.04 -11.09 3.54
C SER A 456 -1.29 -11.30 2.67
N VAL A 457 -1.11 -11.21 1.38
CA VAL A 457 -2.14 -11.62 0.39
C VAL A 457 -2.64 -13.02 0.71
N SER A 458 -1.83 -13.90 1.29
CA SER A 458 -2.22 -15.19 1.85
C SER A 458 -3.29 -15.07 2.93
N GLY A 459 -3.21 -14.10 3.83
CA GLY A 459 -4.23 -13.87 4.86
C GLY A 459 -5.54 -13.36 4.29
N ILE A 460 -5.48 -12.57 3.20
CA ILE A 460 -6.68 -12.13 2.48
C ILE A 460 -7.28 -13.27 1.67
N ILE A 461 -6.45 -14.13 1.05
CA ILE A 461 -6.91 -15.31 0.30
C ILE A 461 -7.44 -16.40 1.26
N GLU A 462 -6.87 -16.56 2.46
CA GLU A 462 -7.40 -17.44 3.49
C GLU A 462 -8.75 -16.96 4.05
N ALA A 463 -8.93 -15.64 4.20
CA ALA A 463 -10.22 -15.06 4.54
C ALA A 463 -11.26 -15.23 3.42
N LEU A 464 -10.82 -15.37 2.18
CA LEU A 464 -11.66 -15.60 1.00
C LEU A 464 -11.91 -17.08 0.69
N GLY A 465 -11.43 -18.03 1.50
CA GLY A 465 -11.85 -19.43 1.39
C GLY A 465 -10.80 -20.52 1.24
N GLY A 466 -9.63 -20.40 1.82
CA GLY A 466 -8.62 -21.47 1.84
C GLY A 466 -8.32 -21.98 3.25
N LYS A 467 -8.77 -23.20 3.59
CA LYS A 467 -8.31 -23.89 4.80
C LYS A 467 -6.89 -24.41 4.57
N SER A 468 -5.91 -23.90 5.28
CA SER A 468 -4.61 -24.55 5.46
C SER A 468 -4.22 -24.55 6.93
N GLY A 469 -3.66 -25.66 7.38
CA GLY A 469 -3.49 -26.04 8.77
C GLY A 469 -2.57 -25.10 9.58
N LEU A 470 -3.05 -24.75 10.74
CA LEU A 470 -2.33 -24.10 11.83
C LEU A 470 -1.23 -25.02 12.37
N ILE A 471 0.00 -24.55 12.35
CA ILE A 471 1.10 -25.14 13.11
C ILE A 471 1.22 -24.36 14.42
N SER A 472 1.04 -25.06 15.53
CA SER A 472 1.20 -24.49 16.87
C SER A 472 2.68 -24.26 17.16
N ALA A 473 3.06 -23.02 17.46
CA ALA A 473 4.35 -22.73 18.07
C ALA A 473 4.32 -23.18 19.53
N GLY A 474 5.09 -24.21 19.85
CA GLY A 474 5.36 -24.58 21.23
C GLY A 474 6.35 -23.60 21.87
N THR A 475 5.89 -22.90 22.89
CA THR A 475 6.77 -22.17 23.82
C THR A 475 7.17 -23.12 24.93
N GLU A 476 8.48 -23.35 25.14
CA GLU A 476 9.04 -23.70 26.45
C GLU A 476 9.43 -22.46 27.22
#